data_0831c6f1f00a775de1b327e34be363fc
#
_entry.id   0831c6f1f00a775de1b327e34be363fc
#
_cell.length_a   1.000
_cell.length_b   1.000
_cell.length_c   1.000
_cell.angle_alpha   90.00
_cell.angle_beta   90.00
_cell.angle_gamma   90.00
#
_symmetry.space_group_name_H-M   'P 1'
#
loop_
_entity.id
_entity.type
_entity.pdbx_description
1 polymer ?
#
loop_
_entity_poly.entity_id
_entity_poly.type
_entity_poly.pdbx_seq_one_letter_code
_entity_poly.pdbx_strand_id
1 'polypeptide(L)'
;MVKPLEDLAADDGHAALVQLQAYLAQLDLPADSRLPPERELCENLGVSRGDLRKALAVLEADGRIWRHVGKGTFVGPGPINETVAISDIAARSNPSDVMRARLILEPEIAREAALHATLDDIAAIRQSLVQTREATTWRQYENLDNLLHRQIAQASRNTLLLGLFDVLNAIRRTVVWGRLRADGDRPPRDHHSFTDHERIVDAIADRDLGGAASAMRLHLQQVERRLIPMREAAE
;
A
#
# COMPACT_ATOMS: atom_id res chain seq x y z
N MET A 1 48.28 5.62 -27.59
CA MET A 1 46.96 4.95 -27.50
C MET A 1 46.15 5.76 -26.48
N VAL A 2 45.25 6.62 -26.95
CA VAL A 2 44.48 7.53 -26.09
C VAL A 2 43.31 6.74 -25.55
N LYS A 3 43.12 6.73 -24.20
CA LYS A 3 41.99 6.08 -23.51
C LYS A 3 40.67 6.70 -24.02
N PRO A 4 39.61 5.91 -24.27
CA PRO A 4 38.32 6.46 -24.68
C PRO A 4 37.75 7.39 -23.60
N LEU A 5 37.08 8.46 -24.00
CA LEU A 5 36.46 9.47 -23.11
C LEU A 5 35.41 8.89 -22.14
N GLU A 6 34.81 7.75 -22.46
CA GLU A 6 33.86 7.03 -21.62
C GLU A 6 34.51 6.38 -20.38
N ASP A 7 35.77 5.91 -20.49
CA ASP A 7 36.53 5.33 -19.37
C ASP A 7 36.99 6.38 -18.36
N LEU A 8 37.21 7.63 -18.77
CA LEU A 8 37.59 8.73 -17.89
C LEU A 8 36.36 9.23 -17.03
N ALA A 9 35.17 9.25 -17.63
CA ALA A 9 33.96 9.67 -16.93
C ALA A 9 33.45 8.65 -15.87
N ALA A 10 33.78 7.38 -16.04
CA ALA A 10 33.46 6.33 -15.05
C ALA A 10 34.42 6.38 -13.85
N ASP A 11 35.68 6.77 -14.08
CA ASP A 11 36.72 6.90 -13.05
C ASP A 11 36.47 8.10 -12.11
N ASP A 12 36.05 9.24 -12.68
CA ASP A 12 35.75 10.46 -11.92
C ASP A 12 34.52 10.30 -11.00
N GLY A 13 33.49 9.58 -11.45
CA GLY A 13 32.29 9.30 -10.63
C GLY A 13 32.59 8.37 -9.46
N HIS A 14 33.48 7.38 -9.63
CA HIS A 14 33.92 6.48 -8.57
C HIS A 14 34.81 7.21 -7.55
N ALA A 15 35.71 8.05 -8.00
CA ALA A 15 36.56 8.88 -7.14
C ALA A 15 35.71 9.82 -6.24
N ALA A 16 34.69 10.47 -6.83
CA ALA A 16 33.78 11.34 -6.06
C ALA A 16 33.00 10.56 -4.99
N LEU A 17 32.58 9.33 -5.27
CA LEU A 17 31.89 8.47 -4.31
C LEU A 17 32.79 8.12 -3.13
N VAL A 18 34.03 7.67 -3.39
CA VAL A 18 35.01 7.33 -2.34
C VAL A 18 35.32 8.55 -1.47
N GLN A 19 35.53 9.72 -2.08
CA GLN A 19 35.80 10.96 -1.34
C GLN A 19 34.60 11.38 -0.47
N LEU A 20 33.39 11.28 -0.99
CA LEU A 20 32.18 11.59 -0.24
C LEU A 20 31.96 10.61 0.93
N GLN A 21 32.22 9.32 0.73
CA GLN A 21 32.16 8.32 1.80
C GLN A 21 33.18 8.59 2.90
N ALA A 22 34.41 8.91 2.54
CA ALA A 22 35.47 9.26 3.50
C ALA A 22 35.10 10.54 4.28
N TYR A 23 34.58 11.55 3.59
CA TYR A 23 34.12 12.79 4.22
C TYR A 23 33.00 12.55 5.23
N LEU A 24 31.99 11.76 4.87
CA LEU A 24 30.89 11.40 5.76
C LEU A 24 31.37 10.61 6.99
N ALA A 25 32.34 9.70 6.80
CA ALA A 25 32.92 8.95 7.90
C ALA A 25 33.73 9.83 8.87
N GLN A 26 34.39 10.89 8.36
CA GLN A 26 35.13 11.85 9.19
C GLN A 26 34.21 12.76 10.00
N LEU A 27 33.06 13.12 9.47
CA LEU A 27 32.11 14.00 10.14
C LEU A 27 31.37 13.31 11.30
N ASP A 28 31.32 11.98 11.32
CA ASP A 28 30.63 11.15 12.33
C ASP A 28 29.26 11.74 12.75
N LEU A 29 28.47 12.11 11.75
CA LEU A 29 27.19 12.78 11.94
C LEU A 29 26.12 11.80 12.41
N PRO A 30 25.32 12.13 13.43
CA PRO A 30 24.16 11.36 13.80
C PRO A 30 23.19 11.18 12.62
N ALA A 31 22.38 10.11 12.65
CA ALA A 31 21.28 9.94 11.71
C ALA A 31 20.37 11.19 11.71
N ASP A 32 19.80 11.50 10.54
CA ASP A 32 18.97 12.68 10.28
C ASP A 32 19.69 14.03 10.37
N SER A 33 21.02 14.05 10.54
CA SER A 33 21.80 15.27 10.43
C SER A 33 21.81 15.75 8.98
N ARG A 34 21.64 17.06 8.80
CA ARG A 34 21.67 17.70 7.48
C ARG A 34 23.11 17.82 6.98
N LEU A 35 23.36 17.37 5.74
CA LEU A 35 24.62 17.58 5.05
C LEU A 35 24.77 19.04 4.57
N PRO A 36 26.02 19.50 4.38
CA PRO A 36 26.28 20.77 3.72
C PRO A 36 25.63 20.84 2.34
N PRO A 37 25.30 22.04 1.84
CA PRO A 37 24.75 22.21 0.49
C PRO A 37 25.67 21.63 -0.59
N GLU A 38 25.12 21.14 -1.71
CA GLU A 38 25.90 20.56 -2.83
C GLU A 38 27.07 21.46 -3.26
N ARG A 39 26.89 22.78 -3.24
CA ARG A 39 27.97 23.73 -3.60
C ARG A 39 29.16 23.60 -2.65
N GLU A 40 28.90 23.56 -1.36
CA GLU A 40 29.94 23.46 -0.33
C GLU A 40 30.60 22.06 -0.36
N LEU A 41 29.82 21.00 -0.60
CA LEU A 41 30.36 19.66 -0.76
C LEU A 41 31.29 19.58 -2.00
N CYS A 42 30.95 20.23 -3.12
CA CYS A 42 31.82 20.30 -4.29
C CYS A 42 33.14 21.01 -3.97
N GLU A 43 33.08 22.12 -3.22
CA GLU A 43 34.26 22.89 -2.79
C GLU A 43 35.14 22.07 -1.85
N ASN A 44 34.55 21.40 -0.83
CA ASN A 44 35.27 20.62 0.17
C ASN A 44 35.90 19.35 -0.41
N LEU A 45 35.24 18.72 -1.38
CA LEU A 45 35.69 17.45 -1.98
C LEU A 45 36.51 17.67 -3.25
N GLY A 46 36.52 18.89 -3.83
CA GLY A 46 37.21 19.17 -5.08
C GLY A 46 36.62 18.45 -6.30
N VAL A 47 35.31 18.13 -6.28
CA VAL A 47 34.63 17.37 -7.33
C VAL A 47 33.65 18.23 -8.13
N SER A 48 33.35 17.78 -9.36
CA SER A 48 32.34 18.43 -10.19
C SER A 48 30.92 18.22 -9.61
N ARG A 49 29.99 19.15 -9.91
CA ARG A 49 28.57 19.00 -9.52
C ARG A 49 27.94 17.73 -10.11
N GLY A 50 28.37 17.32 -11.33
CA GLY A 50 27.86 16.14 -12.00
C GLY A 50 28.28 14.87 -11.27
N ASP A 51 29.54 14.77 -10.87
CA ASP A 51 30.08 13.60 -10.20
C ASP A 51 29.60 13.52 -8.74
N LEU A 52 29.47 14.67 -8.05
CA LEU A 52 28.85 14.71 -6.73
C LEU A 52 27.41 14.18 -6.78
N ARG A 53 26.60 14.56 -7.76
CA ARG A 53 25.22 14.08 -7.89
C ARG A 53 25.11 12.60 -8.16
N LYS A 54 26.05 12.03 -8.96
CA LYS A 54 26.15 10.58 -9.17
C LYS A 54 26.50 9.88 -7.84
N ALA A 55 27.50 10.38 -7.11
CA ALA A 55 27.89 9.85 -5.80
C ALA A 55 26.76 9.90 -4.78
N LEU A 56 26.05 11.04 -4.70
CA LEU A 56 24.87 11.18 -3.82
C LEU A 56 23.74 10.21 -4.20
N ALA A 57 23.51 9.98 -5.50
CA ALA A 57 22.48 9.02 -5.95
C ALA A 57 22.82 7.57 -5.53
N VAL A 58 24.09 7.18 -5.56
CA VAL A 58 24.54 5.87 -5.07
C VAL A 58 24.31 5.74 -3.57
N LEU A 59 24.73 6.74 -2.79
CA LEU A 59 24.53 6.71 -1.32
C LEU A 59 23.06 6.74 -0.91
N GLU A 60 22.20 7.39 -1.69
CA GLU A 60 20.76 7.40 -1.47
C GLU A 60 20.15 6.02 -1.78
N ALA A 61 20.58 5.38 -2.87
CA ALA A 61 20.17 4.00 -3.21
C ALA A 61 20.62 2.99 -2.14
N ASP A 62 21.77 3.21 -1.50
CA ASP A 62 22.31 2.40 -0.39
C ASP A 62 21.66 2.74 0.97
N GLY A 63 20.74 3.70 1.03
CA GLY A 63 20.08 4.13 2.26
C GLY A 63 21.02 4.82 3.27
N ARG A 64 22.19 5.30 2.82
CA ARG A 64 23.17 6.01 3.67
C ARG A 64 22.88 7.50 3.80
N ILE A 65 22.16 8.05 2.86
CA ILE A 65 21.63 9.42 2.89
C ILE A 65 20.21 9.42 2.31
N TRP A 66 19.46 10.50 2.58
CA TRP A 66 18.17 10.76 1.95
C TRP A 66 18.02 12.23 1.59
N ARG A 67 17.22 12.52 0.56
CA ARG A 67 17.01 13.88 0.06
C ARG A 67 15.57 14.31 0.22
N HIS A 68 15.37 15.54 0.68
CA HIS A 68 14.06 16.17 0.75
C HIS A 68 14.06 17.42 -0.12
N VAL A 69 13.10 17.45 -1.07
CA VAL A 69 12.93 18.62 -1.96
C VAL A 69 12.73 19.89 -1.14
N GLY A 70 13.57 20.91 -1.37
CA GLY A 70 13.51 22.19 -0.66
C GLY A 70 14.13 22.20 0.74
N LYS A 71 14.46 21.05 1.36
CA LYS A 71 15.07 21.00 2.70
C LYS A 71 16.52 20.57 2.72
N GLY A 72 16.98 19.82 1.71
CA GLY A 72 18.39 19.39 1.58
C GLY A 72 18.58 17.89 1.64
N THR A 73 19.85 17.49 1.86
CA THR A 73 20.31 16.10 1.99
C THR A 73 20.63 15.80 3.46
N PHE A 74 20.29 14.61 3.93
CA PHE A 74 20.41 14.19 5.34
C PHE A 74 21.10 12.82 5.43
N VAL A 75 21.79 12.55 6.53
CA VAL A 75 22.47 11.27 6.81
C VAL A 75 21.46 10.22 7.25
N GLY A 76 21.66 8.97 6.80
CA GLY A 76 20.85 7.82 7.21
C GLY A 76 19.80 7.38 6.19
N PRO A 77 19.01 6.38 6.53
CA PRO A 77 18.02 5.77 5.63
C PRO A 77 16.81 6.68 5.37
N GLY A 78 16.79 7.85 5.98
CA GLY A 78 15.64 8.74 5.95
C GLY A 78 14.55 8.34 6.95
N PRO A 79 13.61 9.23 7.23
CA PRO A 79 12.39 8.80 7.88
C PRO A 79 11.80 7.67 7.04
N ILE A 80 11.19 6.67 7.66
CA ILE A 80 10.41 5.61 6.99
C ILE A 80 9.17 6.27 6.32
N ASN A 81 9.44 7.28 5.55
CA ASN A 81 8.56 8.07 4.72
C ASN A 81 8.96 7.93 3.25
N GLU A 82 9.49 6.77 2.85
CA GLU A 82 9.03 6.31 1.57
C GLU A 82 7.55 6.01 1.77
N THR A 83 6.76 7.01 1.51
CA THR A 83 5.39 6.80 1.08
C THR A 83 5.56 5.92 -0.15
N VAL A 84 5.55 4.59 0.05
CA VAL A 84 5.45 3.66 -1.07
C VAL A 84 4.22 4.14 -1.78
N ALA A 85 4.39 4.83 -2.91
CA ALA A 85 3.27 5.50 -3.54
C ALA A 85 2.28 4.39 -3.87
N ILE A 86 1.06 4.50 -3.37
CA ILE A 86 -0.01 3.52 -3.64
C ILE A 86 -0.08 3.24 -5.14
N SER A 87 0.18 4.28 -5.98
CA SER A 87 0.33 4.18 -7.42
C SER A 87 1.40 3.17 -7.86
N ASP A 88 2.56 3.13 -7.19
CA ASP A 88 3.68 2.27 -7.58
C ASP A 88 3.42 0.81 -7.21
N ILE A 89 2.78 0.57 -6.06
CA ILE A 89 2.30 -0.77 -5.71
C ILE A 89 1.22 -1.19 -6.71
N ALA A 90 0.23 -0.34 -6.95
CA ALA A 90 -0.87 -0.65 -7.86
C ALA A 90 -0.40 -0.96 -9.28
N ALA A 91 0.59 -0.22 -9.80
CA ALA A 91 1.16 -0.46 -11.14
C ALA A 91 1.84 -1.83 -11.29
N ARG A 92 2.34 -2.40 -10.19
CA ARG A 92 3.02 -3.72 -10.16
C ARG A 92 2.13 -4.85 -9.65
N SER A 93 0.91 -4.55 -9.20
CA SER A 93 -0.04 -5.52 -8.68
C SER A 93 -1.04 -5.95 -9.74
N ASN A 94 -1.51 -7.17 -9.65
CA ASN A 94 -2.60 -7.70 -10.46
C ASN A 94 -3.81 -8.05 -9.56
N PRO A 95 -5.00 -8.33 -10.14
CA PRO A 95 -6.20 -8.67 -9.36
C PRO A 95 -6.04 -9.89 -8.43
N SER A 96 -5.21 -10.88 -8.82
CA SER A 96 -4.95 -12.05 -7.99
C SER A 96 -4.12 -11.69 -6.75
N ASP A 97 -3.13 -10.80 -6.89
CA ASP A 97 -2.34 -10.32 -5.75
C ASP A 97 -3.22 -9.58 -4.74
N VAL A 98 -4.13 -8.74 -5.23
CA VAL A 98 -5.09 -8.01 -4.40
C VAL A 98 -6.02 -8.99 -3.66
N MET A 99 -6.56 -10.00 -4.35
CA MET A 99 -7.45 -10.98 -3.71
C MET A 99 -6.74 -11.83 -2.67
N ARG A 100 -5.51 -12.27 -2.92
CA ARG A 100 -4.69 -12.99 -1.92
C ARG A 100 -4.42 -12.14 -0.69
N ALA A 101 -4.09 -10.86 -0.86
CA ALA A 101 -3.87 -9.95 0.26
C ALA A 101 -5.17 -9.73 1.07
N ARG A 102 -6.32 -9.58 0.41
CA ARG A 102 -7.63 -9.51 1.07
C ARG A 102 -7.94 -10.76 1.87
N LEU A 103 -7.73 -11.94 1.29
CA LEU A 103 -7.98 -13.25 1.94
C LEU A 103 -7.10 -13.51 3.16
N ILE A 104 -5.96 -12.84 3.27
CA ILE A 104 -5.08 -12.89 4.44
C ILE A 104 -5.54 -11.88 5.49
N LEU A 105 -5.80 -10.63 5.09
CA LEU A 105 -5.99 -9.52 6.02
C LEU A 105 -7.43 -9.42 6.54
N GLU A 106 -8.43 -9.43 5.66
CA GLU A 106 -9.80 -9.09 6.04
C GLU A 106 -10.49 -10.12 6.95
N PRO A 107 -10.24 -11.45 6.85
CA PRO A 107 -10.76 -12.39 7.84
C PRO A 107 -10.26 -12.15 9.27
N GLU A 108 -8.99 -11.80 9.42
CA GLU A 108 -8.42 -11.50 10.75
C GLU A 108 -8.93 -10.14 11.27
N ILE A 109 -9.15 -9.17 10.39
CA ILE A 109 -9.83 -7.92 10.73
C ILE A 109 -11.26 -8.19 11.24
N ALA A 110 -12.02 -9.06 10.58
CA ALA A 110 -13.37 -9.43 11.01
C ALA A 110 -13.36 -10.13 12.38
N ARG A 111 -12.37 -10.98 12.64
CA ARG A 111 -12.13 -11.59 13.94
C ARG A 111 -11.89 -10.55 15.04
N GLU A 112 -10.99 -9.60 14.77
CA GLU A 112 -10.70 -8.51 15.71
C GLU A 112 -11.92 -7.60 15.91
N ALA A 113 -12.73 -7.35 14.87
CA ALA A 113 -13.98 -6.64 15.00
C ALA A 113 -14.97 -7.39 15.90
N ALA A 114 -15.07 -8.71 15.78
CA ALA A 114 -15.92 -9.51 16.68
C ALA A 114 -15.49 -9.39 18.17
N LEU A 115 -14.19 -9.22 18.42
CA LEU A 115 -13.65 -9.05 19.77
C LEU A 115 -13.89 -7.63 20.32
N HIS A 116 -13.75 -6.58 19.49
CA HIS A 116 -13.61 -5.20 19.96
C HIS A 116 -14.74 -4.24 19.55
N ALA A 117 -15.65 -4.62 18.63
CA ALA A 117 -16.72 -3.75 18.16
C ALA A 117 -17.60 -3.26 19.31
N THR A 118 -17.97 -1.99 19.31
CA THR A 118 -18.99 -1.44 20.20
C THR A 118 -20.40 -1.67 19.64
N LEU A 119 -21.42 -1.44 20.44
CA LEU A 119 -22.82 -1.49 19.94
C LEU A 119 -23.06 -0.46 18.84
N ASP A 120 -22.43 0.71 18.94
CA ASP A 120 -22.54 1.77 17.91
C ASP A 120 -21.85 1.34 16.60
N ASP A 121 -20.70 0.66 16.69
CA ASP A 121 -20.05 0.11 15.49
C ASP A 121 -20.97 -0.92 14.80
N ILE A 122 -21.55 -1.83 15.56
CA ILE A 122 -22.47 -2.85 15.04
C ILE A 122 -23.70 -2.21 14.40
N ALA A 123 -24.27 -1.17 15.04
CA ALA A 123 -25.41 -0.43 14.49
C ALA A 123 -25.06 0.25 13.17
N ALA A 124 -23.89 0.92 13.10
CA ALA A 124 -23.40 1.56 11.86
C ALA A 124 -23.18 0.55 10.73
N ILE A 125 -22.58 -0.62 11.03
CA ILE A 125 -22.35 -1.69 10.05
C ILE A 125 -23.71 -2.25 9.56
N ARG A 126 -24.67 -2.49 10.45
CA ARG A 126 -26.02 -2.94 10.09
C ARG A 126 -26.75 -1.92 9.20
N GLN A 127 -26.60 -0.64 9.47
CA GLN A 127 -27.14 0.40 8.59
C GLN A 127 -26.55 0.34 7.19
N SER A 128 -25.23 0.09 7.05
CA SER A 128 -24.59 -0.07 5.75
C SER A 128 -25.08 -1.31 5.00
N LEU A 129 -25.44 -2.41 5.69
CA LEU A 129 -26.10 -3.57 5.05
C LEU A 129 -27.41 -3.17 4.37
N VAL A 130 -28.23 -2.38 5.03
CA VAL A 130 -29.51 -1.90 4.44
C VAL A 130 -29.22 -1.05 3.21
N GLN A 131 -28.28 -0.11 3.31
CA GLN A 131 -27.92 0.78 2.21
C GLN A 131 -27.38 0.02 0.98
N THR A 132 -26.59 -1.05 1.18
CA THR A 132 -26.09 -1.87 0.06
C THR A 132 -27.22 -2.53 -0.72
N ARG A 133 -28.29 -2.97 -0.05
CA ARG A 133 -29.48 -3.55 -0.71
C ARG A 133 -30.30 -2.54 -1.49
N GLU A 134 -30.25 -1.27 -1.06
CA GLU A 134 -30.97 -0.15 -1.67
C GLU A 134 -30.23 0.50 -2.83
N ALA A 135 -28.99 0.07 -3.10
CA ALA A 135 -28.17 0.63 -4.15
C ALA A 135 -28.87 0.52 -5.54
N THR A 136 -28.94 1.64 -6.23
CA THR A 136 -29.61 1.75 -7.55
C THR A 136 -28.67 1.56 -8.72
N THR A 137 -27.34 1.59 -8.47
CA THR A 137 -26.29 1.37 -9.46
C THR A 137 -25.17 0.50 -8.90
N TRP A 138 -24.43 -0.18 -9.78
CA TRP A 138 -23.23 -0.93 -9.39
C TRP A 138 -22.20 -0.04 -8.70
N ARG A 139 -21.99 1.16 -9.19
CA ARG A 139 -21.05 2.10 -8.57
C ARG A 139 -21.44 2.49 -7.15
N GLN A 140 -22.75 2.73 -6.93
CA GLN A 140 -23.25 3.01 -5.59
C GLN A 140 -23.08 1.80 -4.67
N TYR A 141 -23.42 0.60 -5.15
CA TYR A 141 -23.22 -0.65 -4.41
C TYR A 141 -21.74 -0.84 -4.03
N GLU A 142 -20.83 -0.69 -4.96
CA GLU A 142 -19.39 -0.86 -4.72
C GLU A 142 -18.83 0.14 -3.69
N ASN A 143 -19.34 1.38 -3.69
CA ASN A 143 -18.95 2.36 -2.68
C ASN A 143 -19.47 1.97 -1.28
N LEU A 144 -20.70 1.47 -1.20
CA LEU A 144 -21.32 1.02 0.05
C LEU A 144 -20.70 -0.28 0.56
N ASP A 145 -20.36 -1.21 -0.32
CA ASP A 145 -19.58 -2.42 -0.04
C ASP A 145 -18.22 -2.06 0.57
N ASN A 146 -17.52 -1.10 -0.04
CA ASN A 146 -16.27 -0.57 0.52
C ASN A 146 -16.44 0.06 1.90
N LEU A 147 -17.52 0.81 2.09
CA LEU A 147 -17.83 1.43 3.38
C LEU A 147 -18.08 0.37 4.45
N LEU A 148 -18.84 -0.68 4.14
CA LEU A 148 -19.11 -1.81 5.03
C LEU A 148 -17.82 -2.47 5.51
N HIS A 149 -16.95 -2.87 4.57
CA HIS A 149 -15.66 -3.50 4.90
C HIS A 149 -14.76 -2.56 5.73
N ARG A 150 -14.75 -1.26 5.40
CA ARG A 150 -13.99 -0.27 6.17
C ARG A 150 -14.53 -0.08 7.59
N GLN A 151 -15.85 -0.10 7.77
CA GLN A 151 -16.46 -0.03 9.10
C GLN A 151 -16.12 -1.26 9.93
N ILE A 152 -16.06 -2.46 9.32
CA ILE A 152 -15.58 -3.67 10.00
C ILE A 152 -14.12 -3.49 10.43
N ALA A 153 -13.27 -2.92 9.55
CA ALA A 153 -11.88 -2.64 9.91
C ALA A 153 -11.76 -1.60 11.04
N GLN A 154 -12.62 -0.59 11.06
CA GLN A 154 -12.69 0.41 12.11
C GLN A 154 -13.15 -0.20 13.45
N ALA A 155 -14.11 -1.13 13.39
CA ALA A 155 -14.64 -1.85 14.55
C ALA A 155 -13.61 -2.79 15.20
N SER A 156 -12.52 -3.15 14.49
CA SER A 156 -11.38 -3.87 15.09
C SER A 156 -10.65 -3.08 16.18
N ARG A 157 -10.90 -1.77 16.27
CA ARG A 157 -10.24 -0.83 17.21
C ARG A 157 -8.72 -0.82 17.13
N ASN A 158 -8.17 -1.34 16.05
CA ASN A 158 -6.74 -1.37 15.76
C ASN A 158 -6.42 -0.40 14.61
N THR A 159 -5.82 0.74 14.95
CA THR A 159 -5.48 1.80 13.98
C THR A 159 -4.52 1.30 12.88
N LEU A 160 -3.62 0.37 13.21
CA LEU A 160 -2.69 -0.19 12.23
C LEU A 160 -3.43 -1.08 11.22
N LEU A 161 -4.34 -1.97 11.69
CA LEU A 161 -5.16 -2.80 10.80
C LEU A 161 -6.05 -1.95 9.91
N LEU A 162 -6.65 -0.88 10.43
CA LEU A 162 -7.42 0.07 9.64
C LEU A 162 -6.55 0.74 8.57
N GLY A 163 -5.34 1.18 8.92
CA GLY A 163 -4.40 1.77 7.97
C GLY A 163 -3.98 0.80 6.86
N LEU A 164 -3.67 -0.46 7.21
CA LEU A 164 -3.35 -1.51 6.24
C LEU A 164 -4.54 -1.81 5.31
N PHE A 165 -5.76 -1.86 5.86
CA PHE A 165 -6.98 -2.00 5.07
C PHE A 165 -7.17 -0.83 4.10
N ASP A 166 -7.01 0.42 4.56
CA ASP A 166 -7.18 1.61 3.72
C ASP A 166 -6.18 1.63 2.55
N VAL A 167 -4.92 1.25 2.77
CA VAL A 167 -3.89 1.10 1.71
C VAL A 167 -4.28 -0.01 0.74
N LEU A 168 -4.62 -1.20 1.22
CA LEU A 168 -5.04 -2.33 0.39
C LEU A 168 -6.27 -1.98 -0.45
N ASN A 169 -7.25 -1.30 0.15
CA ASN A 169 -8.47 -0.88 -0.53
C ASN A 169 -8.21 0.19 -1.62
N ALA A 170 -7.28 1.11 -1.39
CA ALA A 170 -6.86 2.09 -2.40
C ALA A 170 -6.20 1.40 -3.61
N ILE A 171 -5.31 0.42 -3.36
CA ILE A 171 -4.69 -0.40 -4.43
C ILE A 171 -5.76 -1.19 -5.18
N ARG A 172 -6.70 -1.85 -4.48
CA ARG A 172 -7.82 -2.58 -5.07
C ARG A 172 -8.62 -1.72 -6.03
N ARG A 173 -8.98 -0.52 -5.63
CA ARG A 173 -9.73 0.43 -6.47
C ARG A 173 -9.00 0.76 -7.77
N THR A 174 -7.69 0.90 -7.72
CA THR A 174 -6.87 1.20 -8.91
C THR A 174 -6.75 -0.02 -9.83
N VAL A 175 -6.50 -1.21 -9.27
CA VAL A 175 -6.21 -2.43 -10.04
C VAL A 175 -7.46 -3.11 -10.59
N VAL A 176 -8.57 -3.10 -9.83
CA VAL A 176 -9.78 -3.90 -10.15
C VAL A 176 -10.85 -3.07 -10.86
N TRP A 177 -10.99 -1.77 -10.54
CA TRP A 177 -12.09 -0.94 -11.07
C TRP A 177 -11.94 -0.49 -12.52
N GLY A 178 -10.81 -0.77 -13.18
CA GLY A 178 -10.67 -0.54 -14.63
C GLY A 178 -11.47 -1.49 -15.51
N ARG A 179 -12.18 -2.49 -14.94
CA ARG A 179 -12.99 -3.44 -15.67
C ARG A 179 -14.47 -3.06 -15.55
N LEU A 180 -15.03 -2.49 -16.62
CA LEU A 180 -16.46 -2.23 -16.73
C LEU A 180 -17.23 -3.55 -16.57
N ARG A 181 -18.18 -3.62 -15.64
CA ARG A 181 -19.15 -4.72 -15.58
C ARG A 181 -20.15 -4.56 -16.70
N ALA A 182 -20.29 -5.61 -17.51
CA ALA A 182 -21.15 -5.61 -18.70
C ALA A 182 -22.63 -5.91 -18.37
N ASP A 183 -22.96 -6.38 -17.16
CA ASP A 183 -24.28 -6.95 -16.87
C ASP A 183 -25.08 -6.08 -15.90
N GLY A 184 -26.08 -5.38 -16.44
CA GLY A 184 -27.14 -4.72 -15.70
C GLY A 184 -26.75 -3.39 -15.02
N ASP A 185 -27.74 -2.54 -14.76
CA ASP A 185 -27.52 -1.22 -14.14
C ASP A 185 -27.25 -1.28 -12.64
N ARG A 186 -27.66 -2.36 -11.97
CA ARG A 186 -27.55 -2.56 -10.51
C ARG A 186 -27.36 -4.04 -10.13
N PRO A 187 -26.88 -4.34 -8.91
CA PRO A 187 -26.88 -5.72 -8.42
C PRO A 187 -28.28 -6.33 -8.40
N PRO A 188 -28.43 -7.61 -8.80
CA PRO A 188 -29.69 -8.31 -8.65
C PRO A 188 -30.07 -8.42 -7.16
N ARG A 189 -31.38 -8.53 -6.87
CA ARG A 189 -31.87 -8.57 -5.47
C ARG A 189 -31.36 -9.77 -4.66
N ASP A 190 -31.00 -10.84 -5.34
CA ASP A 190 -30.43 -12.08 -4.80
C ASP A 190 -28.91 -12.15 -4.92
N HIS A 191 -28.25 -10.99 -5.07
CA HIS A 191 -26.78 -10.96 -5.13
C HIS A 191 -26.17 -11.59 -3.88
N HIS A 192 -25.30 -12.58 -4.09
CA HIS A 192 -24.73 -13.41 -3.04
C HIS A 192 -24.10 -12.62 -1.88
N SER A 193 -23.46 -11.48 -2.19
CA SER A 193 -22.78 -10.67 -1.17
C SER A 193 -23.72 -10.15 -0.10
N PHE A 194 -25.01 -9.97 -0.38
CA PHE A 194 -25.97 -9.52 0.63
C PHE A 194 -26.06 -10.50 1.80
N THR A 195 -26.26 -11.79 1.50
CA THR A 195 -26.34 -12.83 2.52
C THR A 195 -24.96 -13.10 3.17
N ASP A 196 -23.90 -13.01 2.41
CA ASP A 196 -22.54 -13.16 2.94
C ASP A 196 -22.21 -12.06 3.95
N HIS A 197 -22.53 -10.81 3.62
CA HIS A 197 -22.32 -9.68 4.53
C HIS A 197 -23.17 -9.79 5.80
N GLU A 198 -24.43 -10.24 5.69
CA GLU A 198 -25.27 -10.51 6.87
C GLU A 198 -24.62 -11.51 7.82
N ARG A 199 -24.12 -12.63 7.29
CA ARG A 199 -23.41 -13.63 8.11
C ARG A 199 -22.18 -13.09 8.81
N ILE A 200 -21.40 -12.22 8.13
CA ILE A 200 -20.23 -11.59 8.73
C ILE A 200 -20.67 -10.68 9.90
N VAL A 201 -21.66 -9.85 9.66
CA VAL A 201 -22.11 -8.88 10.66
C VAL A 201 -22.80 -9.54 11.85
N ASP A 202 -23.57 -10.60 11.61
CA ASP A 202 -24.20 -11.39 12.68
C ASP A 202 -23.14 -12.07 13.55
N ALA A 203 -22.13 -12.70 12.95
CA ALA A 203 -21.01 -13.29 13.70
C ALA A 203 -20.22 -12.24 14.52
N ILE A 204 -20.03 -11.01 13.98
CA ILE A 204 -19.42 -9.92 14.74
C ILE A 204 -20.31 -9.51 15.92
N ALA A 205 -21.62 -9.37 15.70
CA ALA A 205 -22.58 -8.99 16.74
C ALA A 205 -22.68 -10.04 17.85
N ASP A 206 -22.61 -11.33 17.48
CA ASP A 206 -22.66 -12.47 18.40
C ASP A 206 -21.32 -12.76 19.09
N ARG A 207 -20.28 -11.96 18.81
CA ARG A 207 -18.93 -12.17 19.35
C ARG A 207 -18.33 -13.52 18.95
N ASP A 208 -18.76 -14.09 17.84
CA ASP A 208 -18.18 -15.31 17.28
C ASP A 208 -16.96 -14.98 16.43
N LEU A 209 -15.79 -15.00 17.07
CA LEU A 209 -14.50 -14.66 16.44
C LEU A 209 -14.18 -15.60 15.26
N GLY A 210 -14.45 -16.89 15.44
CA GLY A 210 -14.20 -17.92 14.42
C GLY A 210 -15.18 -17.82 13.25
N GLY A 211 -16.45 -17.61 13.56
CA GLY A 211 -17.53 -17.42 12.60
C GLY A 211 -17.31 -16.16 11.75
N ALA A 212 -16.92 -15.03 12.37
CA ALA A 212 -16.64 -13.78 11.65
C ALA A 212 -15.50 -13.94 10.64
N ALA A 213 -14.37 -14.53 11.07
CA ALA A 213 -13.24 -14.80 10.16
C ALA A 213 -13.63 -15.77 9.04
N SER A 214 -14.36 -16.82 9.35
CA SER A 214 -14.78 -17.83 8.38
C SER A 214 -15.78 -17.27 7.37
N ALA A 215 -16.77 -16.47 7.83
CA ALA A 215 -17.75 -15.83 6.95
C ALA A 215 -17.09 -14.83 6.00
N MET A 216 -16.16 -14.00 6.49
CA MET A 216 -15.40 -13.09 5.66
C MET A 216 -14.55 -13.83 4.62
N ARG A 217 -13.88 -14.90 5.00
CA ARG A 217 -13.09 -15.73 4.08
C ARG A 217 -13.94 -16.34 2.97
N LEU A 218 -15.09 -16.90 3.31
CA LEU A 218 -16.03 -17.49 2.35
C LEU A 218 -16.56 -16.43 1.38
N HIS A 219 -16.94 -15.27 1.89
CA HIS A 219 -17.35 -14.12 1.07
C HIS A 219 -16.28 -13.74 0.03
N LEU A 220 -15.04 -13.54 0.48
CA LEU A 220 -13.92 -13.16 -0.39
C LEU A 220 -13.58 -14.25 -1.42
N GLN A 221 -13.67 -15.51 -1.07
CA GLN A 221 -13.50 -16.62 -2.02
C GLN A 221 -14.57 -16.62 -3.12
N GLN A 222 -15.82 -16.27 -2.77
CA GLN A 222 -16.89 -16.14 -3.78
C GLN A 222 -16.63 -14.94 -4.70
N VAL A 223 -16.14 -13.82 -4.16
CA VAL A 223 -15.73 -12.65 -4.95
C VAL A 223 -14.58 -13.01 -5.88
N GLU A 224 -13.55 -13.71 -5.39
CA GLU A 224 -12.39 -14.14 -6.19
C GLU A 224 -12.81 -15.00 -7.39
N ARG A 225 -13.63 -16.02 -7.19
CA ARG A 225 -14.11 -16.91 -8.27
C ARG A 225 -14.83 -16.15 -9.40
N ARG A 226 -15.44 -15.03 -9.10
CA ARG A 226 -16.16 -14.21 -10.09
C ARG A 226 -15.28 -13.16 -10.77
N LEU A 227 -14.29 -12.64 -10.05
CA LEU A 227 -13.36 -11.66 -10.59
C LEU A 227 -12.27 -12.29 -11.45
N ILE A 228 -11.85 -13.49 -11.09
CA ILE A 228 -10.78 -14.23 -11.74
C ILE A 228 -11.39 -15.54 -12.21
N PRO A 229 -12.05 -15.57 -13.40
CA PRO A 229 -12.47 -16.84 -13.97
C PRO A 229 -11.23 -17.71 -14.08
N MET A 230 -11.28 -18.92 -13.46
CA MET A 230 -10.22 -19.89 -13.60
C MET A 230 -9.96 -20.07 -15.10
N ARG A 231 -8.74 -19.73 -15.54
CA ARG A 231 -8.24 -20.25 -16.79
C ARG A 231 -8.32 -21.76 -16.59
N GLU A 232 -9.25 -22.40 -17.28
CA GLU A 232 -9.21 -23.83 -17.47
C GLU A 232 -7.78 -24.14 -17.86
N ALA A 233 -7.13 -24.99 -17.07
CA ALA A 233 -5.83 -25.52 -17.40
C ALA A 233 -6.00 -26.18 -18.78
N ALA A 234 -5.47 -25.54 -19.81
CA ALA A 234 -5.30 -26.19 -21.09
C ALA A 234 -4.29 -27.32 -20.85
N GLU A 235 -4.81 -28.54 -20.83
CA GLU A 235 -4.05 -29.76 -20.99
C GLU A 235 -3.28 -29.75 -22.33
#